data_3cef295de59b2922f32f94c575d22667
#
_entry.id   3cef295de59b2922f32f94c575d22667
#
_cell.length_a   1.000
_cell.length_b   1.000
_cell.length_c   1.000
_cell.angle_alpha   90.00
_cell.angle_beta   90.00
_cell.angle_gamma   90.00
#
_symmetry.space_group_name_H-M   'P 1'
#
loop_
_entity.id
_entity.type
_entity.pdbx_description
1 polymer ?
#
loop_
_entity_poly.entity_id
_entity_poly.type
_entity_poly.pdbx_seq_one_letter_code
_entity_poly.pdbx_strand_id
1 'polypeptide(L)'
;MQRSHRRWAVILIVVGVGASACTQKSEMPAQSKPAKTEAVQGTDLSRVTLSPKAAERLDIKTAAMRDEQVKARKSSAADVVAKPTAASAGAKERVDVAMSSTRKVVPTSAVLYDAKGKTWVYTNPEPLVFVRHAVSIDYIDGDRAVLLDGPASGTAVVTVGAAELLGTEYGRK
;
A
#
# COMPACT_ATOMS: atom_id res chain seq x y z
N MET A 1 -94.92 42.66 16.44
CA MET A 1 -95.40 41.35 15.96
C MET A 1 -94.83 41.13 14.58
N GLN A 2 -93.95 40.19 14.38
CA GLN A 2 -93.76 39.36 13.19
C GLN A 2 -92.43 38.68 13.20
N ARG A 3 -92.49 37.41 13.22
CA ARG A 3 -91.36 36.46 13.35
C ARG A 3 -90.63 36.37 12.03
N SER A 4 -89.32 36.52 12.07
CA SER A 4 -88.41 36.25 10.93
C SER A 4 -87.72 34.92 11.12
N HIS A 5 -87.93 34.04 10.18
CA HIS A 5 -87.27 32.76 10.15
C HIS A 5 -85.87 32.89 9.55
N ARG A 6 -84.86 32.75 10.39
CA ARG A 6 -83.47 32.67 9.94
C ARG A 6 -83.18 31.26 9.46
N ARG A 7 -82.99 31.11 8.16
CA ARG A 7 -82.48 29.88 7.53
C ARG A 7 -81.01 29.88 7.73
N TRP A 8 -80.56 28.93 8.49
CA TRP A 8 -79.17 28.65 8.66
C TRP A 8 -78.69 27.82 7.48
N ALA A 9 -77.86 28.40 6.62
CA ALA A 9 -77.09 27.68 5.62
C ALA A 9 -75.75 27.20 6.28
N VAL A 10 -75.67 25.92 6.52
CA VAL A 10 -74.47 25.28 6.98
C VAL A 10 -73.57 25.05 5.77
N ILE A 11 -72.55 25.85 5.62
CA ILE A 11 -71.53 25.66 4.63
C ILE A 11 -70.47 24.71 5.23
N LEU A 12 -70.46 23.44 4.79
CA LEU A 12 -69.42 22.49 5.10
C LEU A 12 -68.22 22.82 4.23
N ILE A 13 -67.20 23.47 4.82
CA ILE A 13 -65.88 23.62 4.20
C ILE A 13 -65.10 22.36 4.52
N VAL A 14 -64.96 21.47 3.53
CA VAL A 14 -64.06 20.34 3.58
C VAL A 14 -62.65 20.88 3.31
N VAL A 15 -61.86 21.09 4.36
CA VAL A 15 -60.44 21.41 4.24
C VAL A 15 -59.72 20.10 3.96
N GLY A 16 -59.44 19.85 2.68
CA GLY A 16 -58.57 18.77 2.25
C GLY A 16 -57.13 19.10 2.61
N VAL A 17 -56.62 18.53 3.71
CA VAL A 17 -55.19 18.56 4.04
C VAL A 17 -54.49 17.58 3.11
N GLY A 18 -54.05 18.10 1.97
CA GLY A 18 -53.09 17.38 1.10
C GLY A 18 -51.74 17.27 1.79
N ALA A 19 -51.51 16.15 2.46
CA ALA A 19 -50.16 15.77 2.90
C ALA A 19 -49.31 15.46 1.67
N SER A 20 -48.71 16.47 1.07
CA SER A 20 -47.61 16.30 0.10
C SER A 20 -46.42 15.80 0.87
N ALA A 21 -46.32 14.48 1.04
CA ALA A 21 -45.09 13.80 1.44
C ALA A 21 -44.09 13.99 0.31
N CYS A 22 -43.33 15.08 0.33
CA CYS A 22 -42.09 15.21 -0.40
C CYS A 22 -41.12 14.18 0.18
N THR A 23 -41.16 12.97 -0.38
CA THR A 23 -40.05 12.01 -0.22
C THR A 23 -38.89 12.61 -0.98
N GLN A 24 -38.18 13.56 -0.39
CA GLN A 24 -36.80 13.87 -0.80
C GLN A 24 -36.01 12.63 -0.50
N LYS A 25 -35.92 11.74 -1.50
CA LYS A 25 -34.87 10.75 -1.58
C LYS A 25 -33.57 11.55 -1.60
N SER A 26 -32.99 11.76 -0.42
CA SER A 26 -31.61 12.25 -0.32
C SER A 26 -30.77 11.24 -1.06
N GLU A 27 -30.50 11.51 -2.32
CA GLU A 27 -29.39 10.87 -3.03
C GLU A 27 -28.13 11.32 -2.29
N MET A 28 -27.78 10.55 -1.24
CA MET A 28 -26.42 10.59 -0.73
C MET A 28 -25.51 10.38 -1.96
N PRO A 29 -24.62 11.35 -2.25
CA PRO A 29 -23.67 11.17 -3.33
C PRO A 29 -23.03 9.83 -3.11
N ALA A 30 -23.09 8.96 -4.12
CA ALA A 30 -22.53 7.61 -4.06
C ALA A 30 -21.12 7.75 -3.51
N GLN A 31 -20.90 7.31 -2.26
CA GLN A 31 -19.60 7.38 -1.64
C GLN A 31 -18.71 6.50 -2.48
N SER A 32 -17.91 7.13 -3.36
CA SER A 32 -16.92 6.42 -4.15
C SER A 32 -16.06 5.64 -3.16
N LYS A 33 -16.04 4.32 -3.32
CA LYS A 33 -15.26 3.45 -2.44
C LYS A 33 -13.83 3.99 -2.37
N PRO A 34 -13.26 4.20 -1.18
CA PRO A 34 -11.96 4.85 -1.03
C PRO A 34 -10.84 4.07 -1.74
N ALA A 35 -11.02 2.76 -1.92
CA ALA A 35 -10.08 1.90 -2.59
C ALA A 35 -10.80 0.80 -3.37
N LYS A 36 -10.20 0.37 -4.49
CA LYS A 36 -10.60 -0.79 -5.27
C LYS A 36 -9.44 -1.78 -5.27
N THR A 37 -9.72 -3.04 -5.00
CA THR A 37 -8.73 -4.11 -5.03
C THR A 37 -9.09 -5.09 -6.13
N GLU A 38 -8.15 -5.38 -7.01
CA GLU A 38 -8.30 -6.32 -8.13
C GLU A 38 -7.20 -7.37 -8.05
N ALA A 39 -7.55 -8.64 -8.24
CA ALA A 39 -6.55 -9.70 -8.30
C ALA A 39 -5.68 -9.54 -9.55
N VAL A 40 -4.38 -9.71 -9.40
CA VAL A 40 -3.44 -9.77 -10.53
C VAL A 40 -3.44 -11.20 -11.05
N GLN A 41 -3.84 -11.38 -12.31
CA GLN A 41 -3.97 -12.71 -12.91
C GLN A 41 -2.65 -13.49 -12.82
N GLY A 42 -2.75 -14.74 -12.39
CA GLY A 42 -1.61 -15.66 -12.27
C GLY A 42 -0.76 -15.47 -11.02
N THR A 43 -1.19 -14.64 -10.08
CA THR A 43 -0.49 -14.43 -8.80
C THR A 43 -1.47 -14.32 -7.64
N ASP A 44 -0.98 -14.52 -6.40
CA ASP A 44 -1.74 -14.25 -5.17
C ASP A 44 -1.72 -12.76 -4.78
N LEU A 45 -1.27 -11.90 -5.69
CA LEU A 45 -1.15 -10.47 -5.45
C LEU A 45 -2.39 -9.72 -5.90
N SER A 46 -2.64 -8.59 -5.25
CA SER A 46 -3.72 -7.69 -5.61
C SER A 46 -3.19 -6.33 -6.01
N ARG A 47 -3.82 -5.74 -7.01
CA ARG A 47 -3.65 -4.35 -7.38
C ARG A 47 -4.60 -3.52 -6.53
N VAL A 48 -4.07 -2.55 -5.82
CA VAL A 48 -4.84 -1.60 -5.01
C VAL A 48 -4.90 -0.27 -5.75
N THR A 49 -6.09 0.17 -6.12
CA THR A 49 -6.33 1.49 -6.71
C THR A 49 -7.01 2.37 -5.68
N LEU A 50 -6.40 3.48 -5.31
CA LEU A 50 -6.96 4.45 -4.39
C LEU A 50 -7.72 5.54 -5.14
N SER A 51 -8.75 6.10 -4.49
CA SER A 51 -9.29 7.39 -4.92
C SER A 51 -8.31 8.52 -4.56
N PRO A 52 -8.28 9.67 -5.28
CA PRO A 52 -7.39 10.79 -4.95
C PRO A 52 -7.52 11.22 -3.48
N LYS A 53 -8.75 11.34 -3.01
CA LYS A 53 -9.06 11.70 -1.62
C LYS A 53 -8.54 10.68 -0.60
N ALA A 54 -8.52 9.39 -0.95
CA ALA A 54 -7.97 8.36 -0.07
C ALA A 54 -6.45 8.45 -0.01
N ALA A 55 -5.78 8.66 -1.15
CA ALA A 55 -4.33 8.82 -1.21
C ALA A 55 -3.84 10.05 -0.42
N GLU A 56 -4.56 11.18 -0.51
CA GLU A 56 -4.29 12.38 0.29
C GLU A 56 -4.43 12.11 1.79
N ARG A 57 -5.50 11.42 2.19
CA ARG A 57 -5.73 11.08 3.62
C ARG A 57 -4.70 10.14 4.20
N LEU A 58 -4.13 9.27 3.38
CA LEU A 58 -3.09 8.33 3.77
C LEU A 58 -1.68 8.94 3.65
N ASP A 59 -1.56 10.17 3.14
CA ASP A 59 -0.28 10.86 2.90
C ASP A 59 0.73 9.95 2.19
N ILE A 60 0.28 9.26 1.13
CA ILE A 60 1.11 8.30 0.41
C ILE A 60 2.32 9.01 -0.18
N LYS A 61 3.52 8.57 0.21
CA LYS A 61 4.79 9.05 -0.35
C LYS A 61 5.54 7.91 -0.99
N THR A 62 6.26 8.23 -2.04
CA THR A 62 7.07 7.28 -2.80
C THR A 62 8.52 7.76 -2.88
N ALA A 63 9.45 6.80 -2.99
CA ALA A 63 10.83 7.07 -3.35
C ALA A 63 11.24 6.14 -4.49
N ALA A 64 12.16 6.60 -5.34
CA ALA A 64 12.69 5.74 -6.39
C ALA A 64 13.67 4.72 -5.80
N MET A 65 13.55 3.46 -6.20
CA MET A 65 14.58 2.46 -5.97
C MET A 65 15.87 2.87 -6.67
N ARG A 66 16.99 2.74 -5.99
CA ARG A 66 18.30 3.19 -6.50
C ARG A 66 19.27 2.03 -6.55
N ASP A 67 20.20 2.10 -7.51
CA ASP A 67 21.39 1.26 -7.51
C ASP A 67 22.50 2.02 -6.77
N GLU A 68 23.09 1.40 -5.78
CA GLU A 68 24.24 1.94 -5.04
C GLU A 68 25.37 0.94 -5.02
N GLN A 69 26.60 1.47 -5.06
CA GLN A 69 27.77 0.66 -4.81
C GLN A 69 27.93 0.43 -3.32
N VAL A 70 27.72 -0.80 -2.89
CA VAL A 70 27.85 -1.19 -1.50
C VAL A 70 29.10 -2.05 -1.31
N LYS A 71 29.78 -1.89 -0.18
CA LYS A 71 30.89 -2.78 0.18
C LYS A 71 30.33 -4.18 0.39
N ALA A 72 30.81 -5.17 -0.36
CA ALA A 72 30.42 -6.55 -0.16
C ALA A 72 30.74 -6.95 1.28
N ARG A 73 29.71 -7.22 2.09
CA ARG A 73 29.89 -7.94 3.34
C ARG A 73 30.22 -9.38 2.99
N LYS A 74 31.31 -9.91 3.56
CA LYS A 74 31.54 -11.36 3.53
C LYS A 74 30.35 -11.97 4.27
N SER A 75 29.37 -12.54 3.54
CA SER A 75 28.36 -13.40 4.15
C SER A 75 29.10 -14.60 4.74
N SER A 76 29.06 -14.75 6.05
CA SER A 76 29.57 -15.95 6.74
C SER A 76 28.58 -17.12 6.53
N ALA A 77 28.27 -17.43 5.28
CA ALA A 77 27.49 -18.60 4.89
C ALA A 77 28.42 -19.58 4.18
N ALA A 78 29.45 -20.03 4.86
CA ALA A 78 30.21 -21.23 4.49
C ALA A 78 31.08 -21.66 5.67
N ASP A 79 30.45 -22.04 6.76
CA ASP A 79 31.08 -23.00 7.68
C ASP A 79 30.75 -24.41 7.16
N VAL A 80 31.20 -24.70 5.94
CA VAL A 80 31.34 -26.07 5.47
C VAL A 80 32.73 -26.50 5.91
N VAL A 81 32.75 -27.28 6.96
CA VAL A 81 33.87 -28.07 7.46
C VAL A 81 34.65 -28.67 6.28
N ALA A 82 35.69 -28.00 5.82
CA ALA A 82 36.75 -28.58 5.03
C ALA A 82 37.92 -28.83 5.98
N LYS A 83 38.13 -30.13 6.30
CA LYS A 83 39.26 -30.68 7.02
C LYS A 83 40.59 -30.07 6.53
N PRO A 84 41.41 -29.46 7.37
CA PRO A 84 42.69 -28.91 6.94
C PRO A 84 43.65 -30.03 6.63
N THR A 85 44.07 -30.19 5.37
CA THR A 85 45.27 -30.89 5.02
C THR A 85 46.44 -29.89 5.04
N ALA A 86 47.38 -30.16 5.91
CA ALA A 86 48.58 -29.36 6.07
C ALA A 86 49.44 -29.34 4.81
N ALA A 87 49.84 -28.18 4.39
CA ALA A 87 51.15 -27.76 3.93
C ALA A 87 51.08 -26.55 3.00
N SER A 88 51.51 -25.39 3.47
CA SER A 88 52.48 -24.56 2.75
C SER A 88 52.54 -23.17 3.41
N ALA A 89 53.65 -22.87 4.02
CA ALA A 89 54.05 -21.55 4.44
C ALA A 89 54.28 -20.67 3.20
N GLY A 90 53.43 -19.66 3.01
CA GLY A 90 53.61 -18.60 2.05
C GLY A 90 52.87 -17.38 2.58
N ALA A 91 53.60 -16.32 2.92
CA ALA A 91 53.07 -15.04 3.31
C ALA A 91 52.07 -14.57 2.24
N LYS A 92 50.81 -14.67 2.52
CA LYS A 92 49.75 -14.06 1.72
C LYS A 92 49.46 -12.70 2.30
N GLU A 93 50.05 -11.70 1.68
CA GLU A 93 49.56 -10.36 1.66
C GLU A 93 48.05 -10.43 1.34
N ARG A 94 47.21 -10.24 2.36
CA ARG A 94 45.77 -10.17 2.19
C ARG A 94 45.50 -8.82 1.53
N VAL A 95 45.49 -8.81 0.20
CA VAL A 95 44.87 -7.75 -0.55
C VAL A 95 43.36 -7.82 -0.21
N ASP A 96 42.92 -7.03 0.74
CA ASP A 96 41.51 -6.78 0.96
C ASP A 96 40.99 -6.00 -0.25
N VAL A 97 40.77 -6.69 -1.34
CA VAL A 97 40.00 -6.19 -2.46
C VAL A 97 38.59 -6.07 -1.90
N ALA A 98 38.24 -4.88 -1.42
CA ALA A 98 36.87 -4.53 -1.09
C ALA A 98 36.10 -4.62 -2.41
N MET A 99 35.53 -5.78 -2.71
CA MET A 99 34.65 -5.97 -3.84
C MET A 99 33.42 -5.15 -3.58
N SER A 100 33.35 -3.94 -4.15
CA SER A 100 32.12 -3.19 -4.23
C SER A 100 31.21 -3.85 -5.24
N SER A 101 29.99 -4.13 -4.87
CA SER A 101 28.96 -4.62 -5.77
C SER A 101 27.83 -3.60 -5.88
N THR A 102 27.33 -3.44 -7.09
CA THR A 102 26.12 -2.63 -7.30
C THR A 102 24.92 -3.41 -6.77
N ARG A 103 24.17 -2.83 -5.85
CA ARG A 103 22.97 -3.39 -5.23
C ARG A 103 21.82 -2.41 -5.30
N LYS A 104 20.63 -2.96 -5.37
CA LYS A 104 19.40 -2.18 -5.23
C LYS A 104 19.23 -1.75 -3.78
N VAL A 105 18.84 -0.51 -3.57
CA VAL A 105 18.64 0.07 -2.24
C VAL A 105 17.30 0.77 -2.17
N VAL A 106 16.60 0.55 -1.07
CA VAL A 106 15.33 1.23 -0.76
C VAL A 106 15.38 1.76 0.68
N PRO A 107 14.61 2.80 1.01
CA PRO A 107 14.41 3.16 2.40
C PRO A 107 13.79 2.01 3.19
N THR A 108 14.27 1.78 4.40
CA THR A 108 13.74 0.71 5.29
C THR A 108 12.24 0.88 5.54
N SER A 109 11.75 2.14 5.54
CA SER A 109 10.33 2.47 5.69
C SER A 109 9.43 1.93 4.56
N ALA A 110 10.01 1.58 3.40
CA ALA A 110 9.26 0.97 2.30
C ALA A 110 9.08 -0.55 2.45
N VAL A 111 9.83 -1.17 3.36
CA VAL A 111 9.85 -2.63 3.53
C VAL A 111 8.74 -3.07 4.47
N LEU A 112 7.95 -4.03 4.02
CA LEU A 112 6.88 -4.67 4.79
C LEU A 112 7.22 -6.13 5.02
N TYR A 113 6.81 -6.64 6.18
CA TYR A 113 6.90 -8.05 6.52
C TYR A 113 5.49 -8.64 6.60
N ASP A 114 5.27 -9.76 5.95
CA ASP A 114 4.02 -10.49 6.12
C ASP A 114 4.09 -11.42 7.34
N ALA A 115 2.95 -12.03 7.68
CA ALA A 115 2.85 -12.95 8.81
C ALA A 115 3.73 -14.23 8.65
N LYS A 116 4.23 -14.49 7.45
CA LYS A 116 5.12 -15.63 7.15
C LYS A 116 6.60 -15.21 7.11
N GLY A 117 6.91 -13.94 7.43
CA GLY A 117 8.26 -13.41 7.42
C GLY A 117 8.79 -13.07 6.02
N LYS A 118 7.97 -13.13 4.97
CA LYS A 118 8.36 -12.66 3.64
C LYS A 118 8.38 -11.15 3.61
N THR A 119 9.32 -10.61 2.83
CA THR A 119 9.53 -9.17 2.67
C THR A 119 8.96 -8.67 1.36
N TRP A 120 8.33 -7.50 1.43
CA TRP A 120 7.59 -6.90 0.34
C TRP A 120 7.80 -5.40 0.30
N VAL A 121 7.63 -4.82 -0.89
CA VAL A 121 7.46 -3.38 -1.10
C VAL A 121 6.21 -3.15 -1.94
N TYR A 122 5.56 -1.99 -1.79
CA TYR A 122 4.55 -1.55 -2.75
C TYR A 122 5.20 -0.71 -3.82
N THR A 123 5.04 -1.12 -5.07
CA THR A 123 5.42 -0.33 -6.25
C THR A 123 4.24 0.51 -6.71
N ASN A 124 4.53 1.66 -7.31
CA ASN A 124 3.52 2.56 -7.89
C ASN A 124 3.73 2.64 -9.41
N PRO A 125 3.21 1.67 -10.18
CA PRO A 125 3.39 1.64 -11.63
C PRO A 125 2.61 2.73 -12.37
N GLU A 126 1.50 3.17 -11.82
CA GLU A 126 0.62 4.20 -12.37
C GLU A 126 0.11 5.09 -11.24
N PRO A 127 -0.29 6.34 -11.51
CA PRO A 127 -0.86 7.21 -10.48
C PRO A 127 -2.00 6.54 -9.73
N LEU A 128 -1.94 6.55 -8.40
CA LEU A 128 -2.94 5.96 -7.48
C LEU A 128 -3.09 4.43 -7.57
N VAL A 129 -2.24 3.74 -8.32
CA VAL A 129 -2.23 2.29 -8.46
C VAL A 129 -1.00 1.73 -7.76
N PHE A 130 -1.23 0.77 -6.89
CA PHE A 130 -0.18 0.16 -6.06
C PHE A 130 -0.23 -1.36 -6.20
N VAL A 131 0.94 -1.96 -6.38
CA VAL A 131 1.08 -3.41 -6.50
C VAL A 131 2.20 -3.88 -5.59
N ARG A 132 1.92 -4.90 -4.79
CA ARG A 132 2.92 -5.49 -3.91
C ARG A 132 3.94 -6.28 -4.72
N HIS A 133 5.22 -6.11 -4.42
CA HIS A 133 6.32 -6.83 -5.04
C HIS A 133 7.19 -7.48 -3.98
N ALA A 134 7.53 -8.75 -4.16
CA ALA A 134 8.42 -9.46 -3.26
C ALA A 134 9.85 -8.91 -3.39
N VAL A 135 10.55 -8.79 -2.27
CA VAL A 135 11.96 -8.38 -2.23
C VAL A 135 12.74 -9.35 -1.35
N SER A 136 14.03 -9.49 -1.64
CA SER A 136 14.96 -10.23 -0.81
C SER A 136 15.98 -9.27 -0.24
N ILE A 137 16.04 -9.15 1.08
CA ILE A 137 16.96 -8.25 1.79
C ILE A 137 18.28 -8.98 2.02
N ASP A 138 19.39 -8.33 1.70
CA ASP A 138 20.74 -8.77 2.05
C ASP A 138 21.05 -8.33 3.49
N TYR A 139 20.97 -7.02 3.73
CA TYR A 139 21.13 -6.44 5.06
C TYR A 139 20.50 -5.05 5.13
N ILE A 140 20.38 -4.54 6.35
CA ILE A 140 19.93 -3.19 6.63
C ILE A 140 21.13 -2.37 7.10
N ASP A 141 21.27 -1.17 6.53
CA ASP A 141 22.30 -0.20 6.88
C ASP A 141 21.65 1.15 7.24
N GLY A 142 21.46 1.38 8.53
CA GLY A 142 20.72 2.53 9.04
C GLY A 142 19.27 2.57 8.56
N ASP A 143 18.96 3.56 7.76
CA ASP A 143 17.63 3.79 7.17
C ASP A 143 17.44 3.15 5.78
N ARG A 144 18.42 2.37 5.31
CA ARG A 144 18.46 1.75 3.99
C ARG A 144 18.44 0.24 4.07
N ALA A 145 17.59 -0.39 3.27
CA ALA A 145 17.59 -1.82 3.04
C ALA A 145 18.31 -2.12 1.71
N VAL A 146 19.39 -2.88 1.78
CA VAL A 146 20.14 -3.38 0.63
C VAL A 146 19.53 -4.68 0.19
N LEU A 147 19.19 -4.79 -1.10
CA LEU A 147 18.44 -5.90 -1.65
C LEU A 147 19.33 -6.83 -2.48
N LEU A 148 19.09 -8.13 -2.35
CA LEU A 148 19.56 -9.16 -3.28
C LEU A 148 18.68 -9.20 -4.53
N ASP A 149 17.36 -9.09 -4.33
CA ASP A 149 16.36 -9.13 -5.40
C ASP A 149 15.19 -8.18 -5.11
N GLY A 150 14.62 -7.63 -6.17
CA GLY A 150 13.50 -6.68 -6.07
C GLY A 150 13.20 -6.01 -7.41
N PRO A 151 12.26 -5.05 -7.44
CA PRO A 151 11.88 -4.32 -8.65
C PRO A 151 13.09 -3.69 -9.36
N ALA A 152 12.88 -3.25 -10.59
CA ALA A 152 13.91 -2.57 -11.36
C ALA A 152 14.27 -1.22 -10.71
N SER A 153 15.54 -0.81 -10.86
CA SER A 153 15.99 0.52 -10.43
C SER A 153 15.19 1.60 -11.14
N GLY A 154 14.91 2.70 -10.43
CA GLY A 154 14.01 3.75 -10.90
C GLY A 154 12.53 3.49 -10.59
N THR A 155 12.14 2.28 -10.19
CA THR A 155 10.75 2.00 -9.79
C THR A 155 10.38 2.82 -8.55
N ALA A 156 9.25 3.50 -8.60
CA ALA A 156 8.71 4.20 -7.44
C ALA A 156 8.18 3.18 -6.43
N VAL A 157 8.68 3.22 -5.20
CA VAL A 157 8.23 2.40 -4.07
C VAL A 157 7.62 3.27 -2.98
N VAL A 158 6.57 2.78 -2.35
CA VAL A 158 5.85 3.50 -1.29
C VAL A 158 6.67 3.47 -0.01
N THR A 159 6.93 4.65 0.56
CA THR A 159 7.68 4.82 1.81
C THR A 159 6.82 5.26 2.99
N VAL A 160 5.66 5.88 2.69
CA VAL A 160 4.64 6.25 3.69
C VAL A 160 3.29 5.72 3.21
N GLY A 161 2.50 5.13 4.09
CA GLY A 161 1.19 4.55 3.78
C GLY A 161 1.25 3.10 3.28
N ALA A 162 2.41 2.46 3.29
CA ALA A 162 2.55 1.07 2.83
C ALA A 162 1.79 0.06 3.70
N ALA A 163 1.75 0.27 5.01
CA ALA A 163 1.00 -0.59 5.93
C ALA A 163 -0.53 -0.46 5.74
N GLU A 164 -1.01 0.73 5.44
CA GLU A 164 -2.41 1.02 5.14
C GLU A 164 -2.85 0.38 3.82
N LEU A 165 -1.97 0.37 2.82
CA LEU A 165 -2.19 -0.37 1.57
C LEU A 165 -2.31 -1.86 1.83
N LEU A 166 -1.44 -2.42 2.69
CA LEU A 166 -1.49 -3.81 3.10
C LEU A 166 -2.80 -4.14 3.82
N GLY A 167 -3.22 -3.28 4.74
CA GLY A 167 -4.52 -3.40 5.42
C GLY A 167 -5.70 -3.36 4.43
N THR A 168 -5.63 -2.51 3.41
CA THR A 168 -6.65 -2.41 2.36
C THR A 168 -6.68 -3.67 1.49
N GLU A 169 -5.53 -4.26 1.18
CA GLU A 169 -5.43 -5.49 0.39
C GLU A 169 -6.03 -6.69 1.14
N TYR A 170 -5.76 -6.82 2.45
CA TYR A 170 -6.24 -7.94 3.26
C TYR A 170 -7.62 -7.72 3.88
N GLY A 171 -8.06 -6.48 4.08
CA GLY A 171 -9.32 -6.14 4.74
C GLY A 171 -10.58 -6.52 3.96
N ARG A 172 -10.46 -7.18 2.80
CA ARG A 172 -11.56 -7.60 1.92
C ARG A 172 -11.77 -9.10 1.84
N LYS A 173 -11.29 -9.84 2.81
CA LYS A 173 -11.60 -11.27 2.90
C LYS A 173 -12.86 -11.49 3.71
#